data_f4760dec00e507c63a7cfb8528b81533
#
_entry.id   f4760dec00e507c63a7cfb8528b81533
#
_cell.length_a   1.000
_cell.length_b   1.000
_cell.length_c   1.000
_cell.angle_alpha   90.00
_cell.angle_beta   90.00
_cell.angle_gamma   90.00
#
_symmetry.space_group_name_H-M   'P 1'
#
loop_
_entity.id
_entity.type
_entity.pdbx_description
1 polymer ?
#
loop_
_entity_poly.entity_id
_entity_poly.type
_entity_poly.pdbx_seq_one_letter_code
_entity_poly.pdbx_strand_id
1 'polypeptide(L)'
;MSKLFVLLAMVFCHIVDDYYLQALGPLASMKQREWWDKNYPKKMYKYDYLVALLMHSLSWAFMIMLPVAFYFSWDVGAEYLVLFVTNTLFHAFIDNAKANWLAINLMFDQSFHMLQIAGTFWIMLYVQ
;
A
#
# COMPACT_ATOMS: atom_id res chain seq x y z
N MET A 1 -1.69 -24.46 -0.69
CA MET A 1 -1.20 -23.53 0.37
C MET A 1 -2.31 -23.37 1.40
N SER A 2 -2.01 -23.35 2.72
CA SER A 2 -3.07 -23.14 3.73
C SER A 2 -3.49 -21.66 3.78
N LYS A 3 -4.76 -21.39 4.13
CA LYS A 3 -5.27 -20.01 4.28
C LYS A 3 -4.46 -19.21 5.29
N LEU A 4 -4.06 -19.82 6.41
CA LEU A 4 -3.21 -19.18 7.40
C LEU A 4 -1.86 -18.74 6.80
N PHE A 5 -1.25 -19.58 5.96
CA PHE A 5 0.01 -19.23 5.30
C PHE A 5 -0.16 -18.05 4.34
N VAL A 6 -1.31 -17.96 3.63
CA VAL A 6 -1.62 -16.78 2.78
C VAL A 6 -1.63 -15.50 3.61
N LEU A 7 -2.34 -15.50 4.75
CA LEU A 7 -2.37 -14.33 5.63
C LEU A 7 -0.98 -13.92 6.13
N LEU A 8 -0.18 -14.89 6.59
CA LEU A 8 1.19 -14.63 7.03
C LEU A 8 2.06 -14.08 5.90
N ALA A 9 1.91 -14.62 4.68
CA ALA A 9 2.62 -14.13 3.50
C ALA A 9 2.20 -12.70 3.13
N MET A 10 0.91 -12.35 3.22
CA MET A 10 0.42 -10.98 2.99
C MET A 10 1.05 -10.00 3.99
N VAL A 11 1.06 -10.35 5.29
CA VAL A 11 1.71 -9.53 6.33
C VAL A 11 3.20 -9.39 6.07
N PHE A 12 3.87 -10.47 5.69
CA PHE A 12 5.30 -10.43 5.35
C PHE A 12 5.57 -9.53 4.13
N CYS A 13 4.76 -9.64 3.07
CA CYS A 13 4.87 -8.78 1.89
C CYS A 13 4.65 -7.30 2.23
N HIS A 14 3.71 -6.99 3.13
CA HIS A 14 3.54 -5.63 3.64
C HIS A 14 4.81 -5.12 4.33
N ILE A 15 5.42 -5.91 5.23
CA ILE A 15 6.66 -5.53 5.90
C ILE A 15 7.78 -5.30 4.87
N VAL A 16 7.89 -6.17 3.88
CA VAL A 16 8.92 -6.03 2.83
C VAL A 16 8.73 -4.73 2.05
N ASP A 17 7.51 -4.41 1.63
CA ASP A 17 7.26 -3.20 0.85
C ASP A 17 7.45 -1.92 1.69
N ASP A 18 6.81 -1.84 2.85
CA ASP A 18 6.79 -0.62 3.67
C ASP A 18 8.15 -0.29 4.32
N TYR A 19 8.91 -1.30 4.73
CA TYR A 19 10.13 -1.09 5.51
C TYR A 19 11.42 -1.34 4.74
N TYR A 20 11.41 -2.19 3.73
CA TYR A 20 12.62 -2.52 2.98
C TYR A 20 12.63 -1.89 1.58
N LEU A 21 11.61 -2.13 0.76
CA LEU A 21 11.60 -1.63 -0.61
C LEU A 21 11.49 -0.11 -0.66
N GLN A 22 10.66 0.48 0.18
CA GLN A 22 10.51 1.94 0.28
C GLN A 22 11.81 2.63 0.71
N ALA A 23 12.65 1.96 1.52
CA ALA A 23 13.92 2.51 2.01
C ALA A 23 15.06 2.43 0.97
N LEU A 24 14.93 1.64 -0.11
CA LEU A 24 15.97 1.49 -1.13
C LEU A 24 16.18 2.73 -2.01
N GLY A 25 15.33 3.73 -1.90
CA GLY A 25 15.43 4.94 -2.70
C GLY A 25 14.80 6.16 -1.99
N PRO A 26 14.67 7.29 -2.69
CA PRO A 26 14.11 8.52 -2.12
C PRO A 26 12.58 8.48 -1.94
N LEU A 27 11.91 7.37 -2.25
CA LEU A 27 10.44 7.28 -2.31
C LEU A 27 9.77 7.66 -0.98
N ALA A 28 10.36 7.28 0.14
CA ALA A 28 9.86 7.65 1.48
C ALA A 28 9.79 9.18 1.67
N SER A 29 10.79 9.90 1.17
CA SER A 29 10.83 11.36 1.20
C SER A 29 9.94 11.98 0.11
N MET A 30 9.93 11.39 -1.08
CA MET A 30 9.15 11.88 -2.23
C MET A 30 7.63 11.83 -2.01
N LYS A 31 7.13 11.02 -1.07
CA LYS A 31 5.72 11.04 -0.66
C LYS A 31 5.35 12.30 0.14
N GLN A 32 6.33 13.06 0.62
CA GLN A 32 6.13 14.26 1.42
C GLN A 32 6.16 15.51 0.53
N ARG A 33 5.09 16.29 0.56
CA ARG A 33 5.00 17.56 -0.16
C ARG A 33 6.12 18.53 0.24
N GLU A 34 6.43 18.60 1.53
CA GLU A 34 7.48 19.47 2.06
C GLU A 34 8.85 19.17 1.44
N TRP A 35 9.14 17.89 1.18
CA TRP A 35 10.38 17.50 0.52
C TRP A 35 10.50 18.09 -0.90
N TRP A 36 9.39 18.10 -1.68
CA TRP A 36 9.36 18.71 -3.02
C TRP A 36 9.48 20.22 -2.95
N ASP A 37 8.75 20.87 -2.03
CA ASP A 37 8.81 22.33 -1.85
C ASP A 37 10.24 22.79 -1.50
N LYS A 38 10.98 21.97 -0.74
CA LYS A 38 12.36 22.26 -0.35
C LYS A 38 13.39 21.99 -1.47
N ASN A 39 13.26 20.87 -2.17
CA ASN A 39 14.29 20.43 -3.12
C ASN A 39 13.99 20.89 -4.57
N TYR A 40 12.72 21.10 -4.91
CA TYR A 40 12.24 21.46 -6.24
C TYR A 40 11.15 22.54 -6.16
N PRO A 41 11.49 23.79 -5.80
CA PRO A 41 10.50 24.84 -5.46
C PRO A 41 9.72 25.39 -6.68
N LYS A 42 9.97 24.89 -7.89
CA LYS A 42 9.22 25.32 -9.08
C LYS A 42 7.80 24.79 -9.06
N LYS A 43 6.86 25.63 -9.47
CA LYS A 43 5.40 25.35 -9.47
C LYS A 43 5.03 24.04 -10.20
N MET A 44 5.81 23.62 -11.20
CA MET A 44 5.58 22.40 -11.95
C MET A 44 5.67 21.12 -11.11
N TYR A 45 6.45 21.12 -10.03
CA TYR A 45 6.64 19.95 -9.15
C TYR A 45 5.65 19.86 -7.98
N LYS A 46 4.71 20.80 -7.89
CA LYS A 46 3.81 20.96 -6.75
C LYS A 46 3.00 19.71 -6.39
N TYR A 47 2.71 18.87 -7.37
CA TYR A 47 1.86 17.68 -7.20
C TYR A 47 2.61 16.35 -7.38
N ASP A 48 3.94 16.39 -7.55
CA ASP A 48 4.74 15.18 -7.80
C ASP A 48 4.72 14.22 -6.60
N TYR A 49 4.52 14.73 -5.39
CA TYR A 49 4.32 13.89 -4.20
C TYR A 49 3.10 12.95 -4.33
N LEU A 50 2.04 13.35 -5.07
CA LEU A 50 0.88 12.49 -5.30
C LEU A 50 1.23 11.31 -6.21
N VAL A 51 2.11 11.53 -7.19
CA VAL A 51 2.61 10.44 -8.06
C VAL A 51 3.42 9.45 -7.22
N ALA A 52 4.30 9.95 -6.36
CA ALA A 52 5.09 9.10 -5.46
C ALA A 52 4.21 8.29 -4.49
N LEU A 53 3.17 8.92 -3.91
CA LEU A 53 2.18 8.25 -3.07
C LEU A 53 1.47 7.13 -3.85
N LEU A 54 1.00 7.42 -5.07
CA LEU A 54 0.28 6.46 -5.88
C LEU A 54 1.17 5.28 -6.30
N MET A 55 2.42 5.55 -6.72
CA MET A 55 3.37 4.50 -7.10
C MET A 55 3.70 3.58 -5.93
N HIS A 56 3.96 4.14 -4.75
CA HIS A 56 4.16 3.35 -3.54
C HIS A 56 2.93 2.50 -3.21
N SER A 57 1.74 3.11 -3.23
CA SER A 57 0.49 2.41 -2.89
C SER A 57 0.15 1.31 -3.88
N LEU A 58 0.48 1.48 -5.15
CA LEU A 58 0.34 0.46 -6.19
C LEU A 58 1.27 -0.73 -5.93
N SER A 59 2.54 -0.45 -5.60
CA SER A 59 3.52 -1.46 -5.20
C SER A 59 3.04 -2.24 -3.98
N TRP A 60 2.62 -1.53 -2.95
CA TRP A 60 2.11 -2.12 -1.72
C TRP A 60 0.90 -3.03 -1.96
N ALA A 61 -0.12 -2.55 -2.70
CA ALA A 61 -1.31 -3.34 -3.03
C ALA A 61 -0.94 -4.60 -3.83
N PHE A 62 -0.01 -4.48 -4.79
CA PHE A 62 0.50 -5.63 -5.53
C PHE A 62 1.14 -6.65 -4.59
N MET A 63 2.01 -6.20 -3.71
CA MET A 63 2.74 -7.06 -2.78
C MET A 63 1.82 -7.81 -1.82
N ILE A 64 0.84 -7.15 -1.21
CA ILE A 64 -0.08 -7.83 -0.27
C ILE A 64 -1.05 -8.79 -0.99
N MET A 65 -1.40 -8.53 -2.25
CA MET A 65 -2.31 -9.36 -3.01
C MET A 65 -1.62 -10.48 -3.79
N LEU A 66 -0.30 -10.44 -3.92
CA LEU A 66 0.48 -11.48 -4.59
C LEU A 66 0.28 -12.88 -3.99
N PRO A 67 0.31 -13.09 -2.64
CA PRO A 67 0.02 -14.39 -2.05
C PRO A 67 -1.38 -14.93 -2.35
N VAL A 68 -2.37 -14.04 -2.50
CA VAL A 68 -3.73 -14.40 -2.90
C VAL A 68 -3.76 -14.91 -4.34
N ALA A 69 -3.08 -14.23 -5.27
CA ALA A 69 -2.97 -14.67 -6.65
C ALA A 69 -2.30 -16.05 -6.76
N PHE A 70 -1.25 -16.31 -5.99
CA PHE A 70 -0.62 -17.63 -5.91
C PHE A 70 -1.56 -18.69 -5.32
N TYR A 71 -2.35 -18.33 -4.31
CA TYR A 71 -3.32 -19.25 -3.71
C TYR A 71 -4.35 -19.75 -4.74
N PHE A 72 -4.84 -18.87 -5.61
CA PHE A 72 -5.77 -19.19 -6.68
C PHE A 72 -5.08 -19.63 -7.99
N SER A 73 -3.77 -19.87 -7.99
CA SER A 73 -3.01 -20.25 -9.19
C SER A 73 -3.18 -19.28 -10.36
N TRP A 74 -3.30 -17.98 -10.06
CA TRP A 74 -3.54 -16.88 -10.99
C TRP A 74 -4.95 -16.86 -11.63
N ASP A 75 -5.83 -17.76 -11.24
CA ASP A 75 -7.24 -17.72 -11.65
C ASP A 75 -8.03 -16.81 -10.71
N VAL A 76 -7.89 -15.50 -10.94
CA VAL A 76 -8.48 -14.44 -10.11
C VAL A 76 -9.57 -13.71 -10.87
N GLY A 77 -10.71 -13.48 -10.21
CA GLY A 77 -11.87 -12.82 -10.78
C GLY A 77 -11.80 -11.28 -10.75
N ALA A 78 -12.92 -10.65 -11.12
CA ALA A 78 -13.07 -9.20 -11.11
C ALA A 78 -12.92 -8.61 -9.69
N GLU A 79 -13.29 -9.37 -8.67
CA GLU A 79 -13.19 -9.00 -7.26
C GLU A 79 -11.74 -8.71 -6.86
N TYR A 80 -10.79 -9.47 -7.38
CA TYR A 80 -9.37 -9.24 -7.18
C TYR A 80 -8.96 -7.84 -7.69
N LEU A 81 -9.39 -7.48 -8.89
CA LEU A 81 -9.09 -6.16 -9.48
C LEU A 81 -9.74 -5.02 -8.68
N VAL A 82 -10.99 -5.21 -8.26
CA VAL A 82 -11.70 -4.22 -7.43
C VAL A 82 -10.97 -4.02 -6.10
N LEU A 83 -10.58 -5.10 -5.42
CA LEU A 83 -9.81 -5.01 -4.18
C LEU A 83 -8.42 -4.42 -4.38
N PHE A 84 -7.75 -4.75 -5.49
CA PHE A 84 -6.46 -4.17 -5.84
C PHE A 84 -6.54 -2.64 -5.95
N VAL A 85 -7.51 -2.13 -6.72
CA VAL A 85 -7.72 -0.68 -6.86
C VAL A 85 -8.12 -0.04 -5.54
N THR A 86 -9.04 -0.66 -4.80
CA THR A 86 -9.49 -0.17 -3.49
C THR A 86 -8.35 -0.09 -2.49
N ASN A 87 -7.53 -1.15 -2.40
CA ASN A 87 -6.35 -1.16 -1.54
C ASN A 87 -5.34 -0.09 -1.93
N THR A 88 -5.09 0.10 -3.23
CA THR A 88 -4.17 1.14 -3.72
C THR A 88 -4.65 2.53 -3.28
N LEU A 89 -5.91 2.87 -3.52
CA LEU A 89 -6.45 4.20 -3.21
C LEU A 89 -6.53 4.45 -1.69
N PHE A 90 -6.96 3.45 -0.94
CA PHE A 90 -7.07 3.57 0.51
C PHE A 90 -5.69 3.68 1.18
N HIS A 91 -4.72 2.89 0.74
CA HIS A 91 -3.34 2.99 1.22
C HIS A 91 -2.74 4.38 0.92
N ALA A 92 -2.92 4.89 -0.32
CA ALA A 92 -2.47 6.25 -0.68
C ALA A 92 -3.10 7.33 0.22
N PHE A 93 -4.38 7.18 0.56
CA PHE A 93 -5.09 8.11 1.45
C PHE A 93 -4.51 8.09 2.86
N ILE A 94 -4.30 6.90 3.44
CA ILE A 94 -3.74 6.72 4.79
C ILE A 94 -2.30 7.26 4.86
N ASP A 95 -1.47 6.91 3.88
CA ASP A 95 -0.10 7.40 3.79
C ASP A 95 -0.04 8.94 3.66
N ASN A 96 -0.95 9.52 2.89
CA ASN A 96 -1.06 10.97 2.75
C ASN A 96 -1.50 11.64 4.08
N ALA A 97 -2.43 11.01 4.81
CA ALA A 97 -2.87 11.48 6.12
C ALA A 97 -1.72 11.52 7.14
N LYS A 98 -0.80 10.54 7.07
CA LYS A 98 0.41 10.48 7.90
C LYS A 98 1.48 11.46 7.41
N ALA A 99 1.84 11.40 6.13
CA ALA A 99 3.02 12.09 5.59
C ALA A 99 2.81 13.59 5.36
N ASN A 100 1.59 14.02 5.00
CA ASN A 100 1.32 15.40 4.58
C ASN A 100 0.33 16.14 5.47
N TRP A 101 -0.69 15.45 5.98
CA TRP A 101 -1.66 16.08 6.88
C TRP A 101 -1.26 15.99 8.36
N LEU A 102 -0.32 15.08 8.69
CA LEU A 102 0.12 14.81 10.07
C LEU A 102 -1.05 14.48 11.01
N ALA A 103 -2.11 13.88 10.45
CA ALA A 103 -3.36 13.58 11.14
C ALA A 103 -3.31 12.28 11.96
N ILE A 104 -2.40 11.37 11.59
CA ILE A 104 -2.22 10.06 12.24
C ILE A 104 -0.74 9.78 12.50
N ASN A 105 -0.48 8.99 13.54
CA ASN A 105 0.87 8.51 13.86
C ASN A 105 1.14 7.13 13.23
N LEU A 106 2.37 6.62 13.40
CA LEU A 106 2.79 5.34 12.86
C LEU A 106 1.90 4.17 13.33
N MET A 107 1.44 4.18 14.59
CA MET A 107 0.63 3.10 15.14
C MET A 107 -0.75 3.03 14.44
N PHE A 108 -1.42 4.15 14.26
CA PHE A 108 -2.69 4.20 13.55
C PHE A 108 -2.53 3.84 12.07
N ASP A 109 -1.50 4.37 11.42
CA ASP A 109 -1.13 4.05 10.04
C ASP A 109 -0.98 2.53 9.84
N GLN A 110 -0.15 1.88 10.65
CA GLN A 110 0.05 0.44 10.56
C GLN A 110 -1.19 -0.38 10.93
N SER A 111 -2.02 0.11 11.87
CA SER A 111 -3.30 -0.53 12.20
C SER A 111 -4.26 -0.52 11.00
N PHE A 112 -4.34 0.58 10.24
CA PHE A 112 -5.15 0.63 9.03
C PHE A 112 -4.64 -0.31 7.95
N HIS A 113 -3.33 -0.45 7.76
CA HIS A 113 -2.76 -1.41 6.81
C HIS A 113 -3.07 -2.85 7.22
N MET A 114 -3.00 -3.18 8.52
CA MET A 114 -3.41 -4.51 9.00
C MET A 114 -4.90 -4.78 8.77
N LEU A 115 -5.77 -3.77 8.95
CA LEU A 115 -7.20 -3.90 8.64
C LEU A 115 -7.45 -4.11 7.14
N GLN A 116 -6.73 -3.43 6.26
CA GLN A 116 -6.80 -3.66 4.81
C GLN A 116 -6.40 -5.09 4.46
N ILE A 117 -5.31 -5.60 5.02
CA ILE A 117 -4.84 -6.97 4.81
C ILE A 117 -5.89 -7.97 5.29
N ALA A 118 -6.40 -7.81 6.52
CA ALA A 118 -7.40 -8.70 7.10
C ALA A 118 -8.71 -8.68 6.29
N GLY A 119 -9.18 -7.51 5.87
CA GLY A 119 -10.37 -7.35 5.04
C GLY A 119 -10.22 -7.99 3.66
N THR A 120 -9.10 -7.73 2.98
CA THR A 120 -8.78 -8.33 1.69
C THR A 120 -8.70 -9.85 1.78
N PHE A 121 -8.00 -10.36 2.79
CA PHE A 121 -7.89 -11.79 3.07
C PHE A 121 -9.26 -12.43 3.30
N TRP A 122 -10.10 -11.80 4.12
CA TRP A 122 -11.45 -12.31 4.41
C TRP A 122 -12.31 -12.35 3.16
N ILE A 123 -12.38 -11.26 2.40
CA ILE A 123 -13.20 -11.18 1.19
C ILE A 123 -12.74 -12.24 0.18
N MET A 124 -11.44 -12.31 -0.10
CA MET A 124 -10.92 -13.21 -1.13
C MET A 124 -11.00 -14.68 -0.77
N LEU A 125 -10.87 -15.07 0.50
CA LEU A 125 -10.74 -16.49 0.87
C LEU A 125 -12.00 -17.09 1.53
N TYR A 126 -13.00 -16.28 1.88
CA TYR A 126 -14.18 -16.72 2.59
C TYR A 126 -15.51 -16.23 2.01
N VAL A 127 -15.51 -15.13 1.23
CA VAL A 127 -16.73 -14.56 0.66
C VAL A 127 -16.92 -14.98 -0.81
N GLN A 128 -15.83 -15.24 -1.52
CA GLN A 128 -15.83 -15.75 -2.91
C GLN A 128 -16.39 -17.16 -3.03
#